data_814cf2dd6fdc8b73d07b2ac26a1ac44e
#
_entry.id   814cf2dd6fdc8b73d07b2ac26a1ac44e
#
_cell.length_a   1.000
_cell.length_b   1.000
_cell.length_c   1.000
_cell.angle_alpha   90.00
_cell.angle_beta   90.00
_cell.angle_gamma   90.00
#
_symmetry.space_group_name_H-M   'P 1'
#
loop_
_entity.id
_entity.type
_entity.pdbx_description
1 polymer ?
#
loop_
_entity_poly.entity_id
_entity_poly.type
_entity_poly.pdbx_seq_one_letter_code
_entity_poly.pdbx_strand_id
1 'polypeptide(L)'
;MKKINSKGMMQGAIALSIAAFIAKILSAVYRVPFQNMVGNTGFYVYQQVYPIYGIGMTFALTGFPVFVSNVVAEYLESTHLKKLLKQLFVIASLIGVGIFAFLHLGAGMIAYWMGDGELLPVVQSVSWMFLLMPFLVITRGYFQGSFRMMPTAISQVVEQVVRVAVILFVASLFGSTISDYYTMGTWAMSSATIAAVFAILVMLYYAYQETKEPLDGLTISPVEMEVPTFGHLFKRFAFEGGTICLLSSILVLFQLVDSFSVYNVLTDQGMLPEVAKDLKGIYDRGQPLVQLGMVVGVGFSSSYMPMLSRAFKKGHDLEFKRLSASLLRMTMTFSLVATMGMIAILPWLNTALFGDAKGQSVLLIYVTSIFFASVIMSLHGIFQSQHQYPKTLLALVAGLVVKAGTNYLFVAMFGTLGASLATALGLCVMMGVMMAFAKDIFISVLHEGYFIQLLAGIAMGMTVIVSILSYGTWHFAGLEDSRTMAFVFSLFYAFVGVVLFLAGTMKWNLFTKREWVLIPKGKTLLRKFSRKEENDETR
;
A
#
# COMPACT_ATOMS: atom_id res chain seq x y z
N MET A 1 -16.17 -36.41 0.65
CA MET A 1 -15.27 -35.22 0.64
C MET A 1 -13.84 -35.68 0.37
N LYS A 2 -13.38 -35.66 -0.90
CA LYS A 2 -11.96 -35.85 -1.19
C LYS A 2 -11.21 -34.64 -0.64
N LYS A 3 -10.16 -34.88 0.15
CA LYS A 3 -9.29 -33.84 0.75
C LYS A 3 -8.80 -32.90 -0.35
N ILE A 4 -9.35 -31.68 -0.40
CA ILE A 4 -8.74 -30.57 -1.13
C ILE A 4 -7.27 -30.58 -0.69
N ASN A 5 -6.35 -30.63 -1.65
CA ASN A 5 -4.92 -30.70 -1.34
C ASN A 5 -4.50 -29.44 -0.56
N SER A 6 -4.63 -29.49 0.77
CA SER A 6 -4.35 -28.37 1.67
C SER A 6 -2.94 -27.80 1.48
N LYS A 7 -2.00 -28.63 1.01
CA LYS A 7 -0.63 -28.24 0.70
C LYS A 7 -0.58 -27.36 -0.57
N GLY A 8 -1.33 -27.73 -1.62
CA GLY A 8 -1.43 -26.92 -2.86
C GLY A 8 -2.12 -25.57 -2.64
N MET A 9 -3.20 -25.55 -1.84
CA MET A 9 -3.87 -24.29 -1.45
C MET A 9 -2.93 -23.36 -0.68
N MET A 10 -2.17 -23.90 0.28
CA MET A 10 -1.22 -23.12 1.07
C MET A 10 -0.08 -22.59 0.19
N GLN A 11 0.44 -23.39 -0.72
CA GLN A 11 1.46 -22.95 -1.69
C GLN A 11 0.94 -21.84 -2.61
N GLY A 12 -0.29 -21.95 -3.11
CA GLY A 12 -0.93 -20.92 -3.92
C GLY A 12 -1.14 -19.60 -3.17
N ALA A 13 -1.59 -19.66 -1.92
CA ALA A 13 -1.75 -18.46 -1.07
C ALA A 13 -0.41 -17.77 -0.78
N ILE A 14 0.65 -18.55 -0.52
CA ILE A 14 2.00 -18.01 -0.35
C ILE A 14 2.49 -17.37 -1.65
N ALA A 15 2.30 -18.02 -2.80
CA ALA A 15 2.70 -17.47 -4.10
C ALA A 15 1.99 -16.15 -4.39
N LEU A 16 0.68 -16.04 -4.13
CA LEU A 16 -0.08 -14.80 -4.28
C LEU A 16 0.43 -13.69 -3.35
N SER A 17 0.75 -14.03 -2.10
CA SER A 17 1.31 -13.07 -1.13
C SER A 17 2.69 -12.56 -1.56
N ILE A 18 3.55 -13.45 -2.08
CA ILE A 18 4.87 -13.06 -2.62
C ILE A 18 4.70 -12.19 -3.87
N ALA A 19 3.79 -12.55 -4.78
CA ALA A 19 3.51 -11.76 -5.97
C ALA A 19 3.01 -10.35 -5.63
N ALA A 20 2.06 -10.25 -4.67
CA ALA A 20 1.58 -8.96 -4.18
C ALA A 20 2.68 -8.12 -3.51
N PHE A 21 3.61 -8.76 -2.79
CA PHE A 21 4.77 -8.11 -2.18
C PHE A 21 5.74 -7.59 -3.24
N ILE A 22 6.09 -8.40 -4.24
CA ILE A 22 6.93 -8.00 -5.37
C ILE A 22 6.28 -6.84 -6.13
N ALA A 23 4.98 -6.92 -6.42
CA ALA A 23 4.24 -5.86 -7.09
C ALA A 23 4.29 -4.53 -6.31
N LYS A 24 4.18 -4.56 -4.97
CA LYS A 24 4.30 -3.38 -4.11
C LYS A 24 5.71 -2.79 -4.13
N ILE A 25 6.75 -3.62 -4.06
CA ILE A 25 8.14 -3.14 -4.15
C ILE A 25 8.40 -2.49 -5.51
N LEU A 26 8.02 -3.14 -6.60
CA LEU A 26 8.15 -2.57 -7.94
C LEU A 26 7.41 -1.24 -8.05
N SER A 27 6.19 -1.15 -7.50
CA SER A 27 5.38 0.07 -7.48
C SER A 27 5.95 1.21 -6.63
N ALA A 28 6.79 0.92 -5.65
CA ALA A 28 7.48 1.94 -4.85
C ALA A 28 8.80 2.37 -5.52
N VAL A 29 9.59 1.39 -5.96
CA VAL A 29 10.96 1.60 -6.42
C VAL A 29 11.04 2.33 -7.76
N TYR A 30 10.16 2.03 -8.74
CA TYR A 30 10.23 2.67 -10.06
C TYR A 30 10.10 4.20 -10.04
N ARG A 31 9.43 4.75 -9.03
CA ARG A 31 9.21 6.20 -8.93
C ARG A 31 10.49 6.98 -8.75
N VAL A 32 11.49 6.38 -8.12
CA VAL A 32 12.80 7.03 -7.93
C VAL A 32 13.51 7.21 -9.27
N PRO A 33 13.80 6.18 -10.10
CA PRO A 33 14.40 6.39 -11.40
C PRO A 33 13.51 7.21 -12.34
N PHE A 34 12.17 7.07 -12.26
CA PHE A 34 11.24 7.87 -13.05
C PHE A 34 11.42 9.36 -12.74
N GLN A 35 11.35 9.77 -11.47
CA GLN A 35 11.51 11.17 -11.06
C GLN A 35 12.90 11.72 -11.43
N ASN A 36 13.95 10.91 -11.32
CA ASN A 36 15.29 11.33 -11.74
C ASN A 36 15.41 11.59 -13.25
N MET A 37 14.61 10.91 -14.08
CA MET A 37 14.59 11.11 -15.53
C MET A 37 13.76 12.33 -15.94
N VAL A 38 12.61 12.55 -15.28
CA VAL A 38 11.64 13.56 -15.71
C VAL A 38 11.64 14.84 -14.87
N GLY A 39 12.44 14.87 -13.78
CA GLY A 39 12.50 15.99 -12.84
C GLY A 39 11.24 16.12 -11.98
N ASN A 40 11.18 17.17 -11.17
CA ASN A 40 10.05 17.39 -10.24
C ASN A 40 8.75 17.74 -10.98
N THR A 41 8.82 18.56 -12.01
CA THR A 41 7.64 18.97 -12.79
C THR A 41 7.04 17.80 -13.57
N GLY A 42 7.86 16.97 -14.21
CA GLY A 42 7.37 15.76 -14.88
C GLY A 42 6.80 14.75 -13.88
N PHE A 43 7.43 14.62 -12.72
CA PHE A 43 6.93 13.80 -11.63
C PHE A 43 5.60 14.31 -11.08
N TYR A 44 5.43 15.64 -10.94
CA TYR A 44 4.16 16.27 -10.59
C TYR A 44 3.04 15.86 -11.57
N VAL A 45 3.23 16.03 -12.88
CA VAL A 45 2.21 15.71 -13.89
C VAL A 45 1.73 14.25 -13.75
N TYR A 46 2.66 13.33 -13.56
CA TYR A 46 2.33 11.93 -13.36
C TYR A 46 1.62 11.68 -12.02
N GLN A 47 2.15 12.23 -10.92
CA GLN A 47 1.64 12.00 -9.57
C GLN A 47 0.30 12.68 -9.30
N GLN A 48 -0.02 13.76 -10.03
CA GLN A 48 -1.30 14.46 -9.91
C GLN A 48 -2.48 13.57 -10.33
N VAL A 49 -2.29 12.73 -11.35
CA VAL A 49 -3.32 11.81 -11.86
C VAL A 49 -3.18 10.39 -11.25
N TYR A 50 -2.03 10.09 -10.63
CA TYR A 50 -1.75 8.78 -10.03
C TYR A 50 -2.84 8.25 -9.08
N PRO A 51 -3.52 9.05 -8.23
CA PRO A 51 -4.57 8.54 -7.36
C PRO A 51 -5.74 7.92 -8.12
N ILE A 52 -6.11 8.46 -9.28
CA ILE A 52 -7.15 7.88 -10.14
C ILE A 52 -6.72 6.49 -10.61
N TYR A 53 -5.48 6.36 -11.10
CA TYR A 53 -4.89 5.06 -11.42
C TYR A 53 -4.87 4.11 -10.21
N GLY A 54 -4.45 4.60 -9.03
CA GLY A 54 -4.34 3.81 -7.81
C GLY A 54 -5.67 3.24 -7.35
N ILE A 55 -6.76 3.99 -7.48
CA ILE A 55 -8.13 3.51 -7.22
C ILE A 55 -8.50 2.40 -8.23
N GLY A 56 -8.28 2.64 -9.53
CA GLY A 56 -8.54 1.64 -10.57
C GLY A 56 -7.75 0.35 -10.37
N MET A 57 -6.47 0.48 -10.00
CA MET A 57 -5.62 -0.67 -9.67
C MET A 57 -6.17 -1.46 -8.46
N THR A 58 -6.66 -0.75 -7.42
CA THR A 58 -7.27 -1.40 -6.27
C THR A 58 -8.54 -2.16 -6.67
N PHE A 59 -9.34 -1.60 -7.57
CA PHE A 59 -10.52 -2.27 -8.11
C PHE A 59 -10.17 -3.55 -8.86
N ALA A 60 -9.12 -3.53 -9.69
CA ALA A 60 -8.72 -4.65 -10.52
C ALA A 60 -7.87 -5.72 -9.82
N LEU A 61 -7.18 -5.38 -8.72
CA LEU A 61 -6.23 -6.28 -8.05
C LEU A 61 -6.73 -6.83 -6.71
N THR A 62 -7.28 -5.98 -5.85
CA THR A 62 -7.47 -6.33 -4.43
C THR A 62 -8.91 -6.22 -3.95
N GLY A 63 -9.69 -5.28 -4.47
CA GLY A 63 -11.04 -5.03 -3.98
C GLY A 63 -12.08 -5.96 -4.60
N PHE A 64 -12.45 -5.70 -5.84
CA PHE A 64 -13.46 -6.51 -6.53
C PHE A 64 -13.07 -7.97 -6.77
N PRO A 65 -11.80 -8.34 -7.09
CA PRO A 65 -11.43 -9.74 -7.20
C PRO A 65 -11.63 -10.52 -5.90
N VAL A 66 -11.38 -9.91 -4.73
CA VAL A 66 -11.64 -10.55 -3.43
C VAL A 66 -13.13 -10.75 -3.21
N PHE A 67 -13.97 -9.77 -3.53
CA PHE A 67 -15.43 -9.93 -3.47
C PHE A 67 -15.90 -11.06 -4.40
N VAL A 68 -15.48 -11.03 -5.68
CA VAL A 68 -15.84 -12.09 -6.65
C VAL A 68 -15.35 -13.46 -6.20
N SER A 69 -14.16 -13.54 -5.63
CA SER A 69 -13.59 -14.77 -5.08
C SER A 69 -14.46 -15.35 -3.96
N ASN A 70 -14.98 -14.50 -3.06
CA ASN A 70 -15.88 -14.95 -2.00
C ASN A 70 -17.19 -15.48 -2.58
N VAL A 71 -17.79 -14.76 -3.54
CA VAL A 71 -19.03 -15.20 -4.20
C VAL A 71 -18.80 -16.49 -5.01
N VAL A 72 -17.68 -16.59 -5.73
CA VAL A 72 -17.35 -17.84 -6.47
C VAL A 72 -17.17 -19.01 -5.49
N ALA A 73 -16.51 -18.81 -4.36
CA ALA A 73 -16.35 -19.87 -3.35
C ALA A 73 -17.69 -20.32 -2.74
N GLU A 74 -18.66 -19.39 -2.56
CA GLU A 74 -20.01 -19.71 -2.12
C GLU A 74 -20.78 -20.62 -3.13
N TYR A 75 -20.56 -20.41 -4.44
CA TYR A 75 -21.30 -21.06 -5.53
C TYR A 75 -20.43 -22.01 -6.36
N LEU A 76 -19.26 -22.43 -5.88
CA LEU A 76 -18.31 -23.24 -6.63
C LEU A 76 -18.91 -24.59 -7.08
N GLU A 77 -19.77 -25.17 -6.26
CA GLU A 77 -20.45 -26.45 -6.51
C GLU A 77 -21.78 -26.28 -7.31
N SER A 78 -22.17 -25.04 -7.63
CA SER A 78 -23.42 -24.76 -8.32
C SER A 78 -23.35 -25.09 -9.81
N THR A 79 -24.41 -25.76 -10.32
CA THR A 79 -24.64 -25.98 -11.78
C THR A 79 -24.71 -24.65 -12.55
N HIS A 80 -25.04 -23.56 -11.86
CA HIS A 80 -25.28 -22.25 -12.44
C HIS A 80 -24.11 -21.27 -12.30
N LEU A 81 -22.90 -21.75 -11.94
CA LEU A 81 -21.70 -20.90 -11.77
C LEU A 81 -21.41 -20.04 -13.01
N LYS A 82 -21.56 -20.58 -14.23
CA LYS A 82 -21.38 -19.81 -15.48
C LYS A 82 -22.37 -18.64 -15.59
N LYS A 83 -23.62 -18.82 -15.18
CA LYS A 83 -24.65 -17.76 -15.17
C LYS A 83 -24.28 -16.67 -14.17
N LEU A 84 -23.82 -17.07 -12.99
CA LEU A 84 -23.34 -16.15 -11.94
C LEU A 84 -22.16 -15.31 -12.44
N LEU A 85 -21.13 -15.93 -13.02
CA LEU A 85 -19.97 -15.23 -13.57
C LEU A 85 -20.36 -14.25 -14.68
N LYS A 86 -21.32 -14.63 -15.54
CA LYS A 86 -21.85 -13.73 -16.58
C LYS A 86 -22.54 -12.50 -15.97
N GLN A 87 -23.35 -12.69 -14.92
CA GLN A 87 -24.00 -11.57 -14.21
C GLN A 87 -22.98 -10.66 -13.56
N LEU A 88 -21.97 -11.21 -12.86
CA LEU A 88 -20.87 -10.46 -12.25
C LEU A 88 -20.07 -9.68 -13.30
N PHE A 89 -19.81 -10.28 -14.47
CA PHE A 89 -19.12 -9.62 -15.57
C PHE A 89 -19.93 -8.42 -16.11
N VAL A 90 -21.23 -8.57 -16.29
CA VAL A 90 -22.11 -7.48 -16.72
C VAL A 90 -22.13 -6.35 -15.69
N ILE A 91 -22.21 -6.68 -14.40
CA ILE A 91 -22.20 -5.68 -13.31
C ILE A 91 -20.86 -4.94 -13.31
N ALA A 92 -19.74 -5.67 -13.36
CA ALA A 92 -18.41 -5.07 -13.39
C ALA A 92 -18.21 -4.20 -14.65
N SER A 93 -18.76 -4.63 -15.81
CA SER A 93 -18.72 -3.87 -17.07
C SER A 93 -19.52 -2.59 -17.00
N LEU A 94 -20.72 -2.62 -16.41
CA LEU A 94 -21.55 -1.41 -16.22
C LEU A 94 -20.81 -0.39 -15.33
N ILE A 95 -20.17 -0.85 -14.25
CA ILE A 95 -19.39 0.00 -13.36
C ILE A 95 -18.14 0.53 -14.10
N GLY A 96 -17.41 -0.34 -14.80
CA GLY A 96 -16.20 0.03 -15.53
C GLY A 96 -16.46 1.05 -16.64
N VAL A 97 -17.52 0.83 -17.44
CA VAL A 97 -17.97 1.77 -18.49
C VAL A 97 -18.45 3.09 -17.87
N GLY A 98 -19.19 3.04 -16.75
CA GLY A 98 -19.62 4.25 -16.04
C GLY A 98 -18.44 5.09 -15.55
N ILE A 99 -17.43 4.46 -14.94
CA ILE A 99 -16.21 5.17 -14.48
C ILE A 99 -15.41 5.68 -15.68
N PHE A 100 -15.26 4.88 -16.73
CA PHE A 100 -14.60 5.32 -17.97
C PHE A 100 -15.29 6.55 -18.55
N ALA A 101 -16.60 6.52 -18.72
CA ALA A 101 -17.38 7.64 -19.25
C ALA A 101 -17.22 8.90 -18.39
N PHE A 102 -17.33 8.74 -17.05
CA PHE A 102 -17.13 9.84 -16.11
C PHE A 102 -15.73 10.47 -16.22
N LEU A 103 -14.67 9.65 -16.22
CA LEU A 103 -13.30 10.12 -16.30
C LEU A 103 -12.96 10.66 -17.70
N HIS A 104 -13.38 10.00 -18.77
CA HIS A 104 -13.02 10.35 -20.13
C HIS A 104 -13.73 11.61 -20.63
N LEU A 105 -15.05 11.67 -20.42
CA LEU A 105 -15.89 12.82 -20.80
C LEU A 105 -15.74 13.97 -19.80
N GLY A 106 -15.55 13.65 -18.53
CA GLY A 106 -15.34 14.63 -17.45
C GLY A 106 -13.89 15.07 -17.28
N ALA A 107 -12.94 14.60 -18.10
CA ALA A 107 -11.50 14.87 -17.93
C ALA A 107 -11.17 16.37 -17.84
N GLY A 108 -11.81 17.20 -18.66
CA GLY A 108 -11.61 18.64 -18.62
C GLY A 108 -12.06 19.28 -17.30
N MET A 109 -13.20 18.85 -16.77
CA MET A 109 -13.72 19.32 -15.48
C MET A 109 -12.82 18.84 -14.33
N ILE A 110 -12.35 17.59 -14.38
CA ILE A 110 -11.43 17.04 -13.38
C ILE A 110 -10.10 17.79 -13.38
N ALA A 111 -9.51 18.01 -14.57
CA ALA A 111 -8.29 18.78 -14.74
C ALA A 111 -8.43 20.22 -14.23
N TYR A 112 -9.56 20.87 -14.53
CA TYR A 112 -9.89 22.19 -14.01
C TYR A 112 -9.98 22.20 -12.46
N TRP A 113 -10.66 21.23 -11.86
CA TRP A 113 -10.72 21.10 -10.39
C TRP A 113 -9.37 20.78 -9.75
N MET A 114 -8.48 20.11 -10.47
CA MET A 114 -7.10 19.90 -10.05
C MET A 114 -6.21 21.16 -10.22
N GLY A 115 -6.76 22.23 -10.82
CA GLY A 115 -6.07 23.51 -11.05
C GLY A 115 -5.17 23.55 -12.27
N ASP A 116 -5.07 22.46 -13.02
CA ASP A 116 -4.16 22.35 -14.15
C ASP A 116 -4.88 21.72 -15.35
N GLY A 117 -5.41 22.59 -16.23
CA GLY A 117 -6.19 22.18 -17.41
C GLY A 117 -5.41 21.31 -18.41
N GLU A 118 -4.09 21.40 -18.41
CA GLU A 118 -3.24 20.60 -19.30
C GLU A 118 -3.17 19.12 -18.89
N LEU A 119 -3.69 18.76 -17.70
CA LEU A 119 -3.85 17.36 -17.26
C LEU A 119 -4.96 16.60 -18.00
N LEU A 120 -5.81 17.26 -18.81
CA LEU A 120 -6.91 16.64 -19.54
C LEU A 120 -6.48 15.34 -20.27
N PRO A 121 -5.46 15.35 -21.16
CA PRO A 121 -5.06 14.14 -21.88
C PRO A 121 -4.50 13.05 -20.93
N VAL A 122 -3.89 13.44 -19.81
CA VAL A 122 -3.36 12.50 -18.82
C VAL A 122 -4.50 11.77 -18.11
N VAL A 123 -5.57 12.49 -17.72
CA VAL A 123 -6.79 11.90 -17.12
C VAL A 123 -7.49 10.99 -18.13
N GLN A 124 -7.60 11.42 -19.39
CA GLN A 124 -8.19 10.59 -20.44
C GLN A 124 -7.41 9.29 -20.65
N SER A 125 -6.08 9.34 -20.63
CA SER A 125 -5.25 8.16 -20.87
C SER A 125 -5.44 7.08 -19.79
N VAL A 126 -5.57 7.48 -18.53
CA VAL A 126 -5.78 6.52 -17.43
C VAL A 126 -7.19 5.94 -17.43
N SER A 127 -8.18 6.62 -18.03
CA SER A 127 -9.58 6.16 -18.04
C SER A 127 -9.76 4.81 -18.75
N TRP A 128 -8.96 4.53 -19.79
CA TRP A 128 -9.06 3.32 -20.61
C TRP A 128 -8.86 2.03 -19.82
N MET A 129 -8.09 2.06 -18.72
CA MET A 129 -7.90 0.87 -17.90
C MET A 129 -9.21 0.34 -17.28
N PHE A 130 -10.19 1.23 -17.04
CA PHE A 130 -11.46 0.85 -16.44
C PHE A 130 -12.34 0.01 -17.37
N LEU A 131 -12.16 0.11 -18.70
CA LEU A 131 -12.82 -0.77 -19.65
C LEU A 131 -12.26 -2.21 -19.62
N LEU A 132 -10.99 -2.35 -19.22
CA LEU A 132 -10.32 -3.65 -19.11
C LEU A 132 -10.50 -4.28 -17.72
N MET A 133 -10.87 -3.48 -16.72
CA MET A 133 -11.06 -3.91 -15.33
C MET A 133 -12.02 -5.11 -15.19
N PRO A 134 -13.17 -5.20 -15.86
CA PRO A 134 -14.11 -6.31 -15.68
C PRO A 134 -13.50 -7.68 -15.99
N PHE A 135 -12.66 -7.75 -17.03
CA PHE A 135 -11.96 -8.99 -17.39
C PHE A 135 -11.03 -9.45 -16.27
N LEU A 136 -10.24 -8.54 -15.71
CA LEU A 136 -9.30 -8.85 -14.62
C LEU A 136 -10.04 -9.20 -13.32
N VAL A 137 -11.09 -8.46 -12.99
CA VAL A 137 -11.90 -8.69 -11.79
C VAL A 137 -12.49 -10.10 -11.80
N ILE A 138 -13.15 -10.48 -12.89
CA ILE A 138 -13.87 -11.76 -12.97
C ILE A 138 -12.89 -12.93 -13.07
N THR A 139 -11.88 -12.83 -13.92
CA THR A 139 -10.93 -13.95 -14.10
C THR A 139 -10.08 -14.16 -12.84
N ARG A 140 -9.55 -13.10 -12.23
CA ARG A 140 -8.80 -13.20 -10.97
C ARG A 140 -9.68 -13.69 -9.82
N GLY A 141 -10.90 -13.14 -9.70
CA GLY A 141 -11.86 -13.56 -8.69
C GLY A 141 -12.25 -15.04 -8.86
N TYR A 142 -12.46 -15.51 -10.08
CA TYR A 142 -12.75 -16.91 -10.36
C TYR A 142 -11.60 -17.83 -9.94
N PHE A 143 -10.36 -17.54 -10.37
CA PHE A 143 -9.21 -18.35 -10.00
C PHE A 143 -8.93 -18.34 -8.49
N GLN A 144 -9.08 -17.20 -7.83
CA GLN A 144 -8.94 -17.12 -6.37
C GLN A 144 -10.05 -17.90 -5.65
N GLY A 145 -11.31 -17.75 -6.07
CA GLY A 145 -12.46 -18.44 -5.49
C GLY A 145 -12.45 -19.96 -5.74
N SER A 146 -11.80 -20.39 -6.83
CA SER A 146 -11.54 -21.80 -7.12
C SER A 146 -10.28 -22.34 -6.43
N PHE A 147 -9.68 -21.58 -5.51
CA PHE A 147 -8.44 -21.91 -4.79
C PHE A 147 -7.21 -22.14 -5.70
N ARG A 148 -7.23 -21.64 -6.92
CA ARG A 148 -6.14 -21.68 -7.91
C ARG A 148 -5.48 -20.31 -8.00
N MET A 149 -4.64 -19.97 -7.04
CA MET A 149 -4.14 -18.59 -6.88
C MET A 149 -2.95 -18.26 -7.79
N MET A 150 -2.27 -19.28 -8.39
CA MET A 150 -1.08 -19.09 -9.20
C MET A 150 -1.33 -18.23 -10.46
N PRO A 151 -2.40 -18.41 -11.24
CA PRO A 151 -2.69 -17.54 -12.38
C PRO A 151 -2.82 -16.08 -12.01
N THR A 152 -3.53 -15.80 -10.90
CA THR A 152 -3.67 -14.44 -10.37
C THR A 152 -2.32 -13.85 -9.96
N ALA A 153 -1.49 -14.64 -9.26
CA ALA A 153 -0.16 -14.21 -8.83
C ALA A 153 0.73 -13.82 -10.03
N ILE A 154 0.79 -14.66 -11.06
CA ILE A 154 1.58 -14.39 -12.27
C ILE A 154 1.04 -13.16 -13.01
N SER A 155 -0.29 -13.07 -13.17
CA SER A 155 -0.94 -11.93 -13.81
C SER A 155 -0.60 -10.61 -13.12
N GLN A 156 -0.57 -10.56 -11.78
CA GLN A 156 -0.20 -9.37 -11.01
C GLN A 156 1.27 -8.97 -11.22
N VAL A 157 2.18 -9.94 -11.22
CA VAL A 157 3.61 -9.66 -11.43
C VAL A 157 3.85 -9.15 -12.85
N VAL A 158 3.28 -9.83 -13.87
CA VAL A 158 3.40 -9.42 -15.28
C VAL A 158 2.85 -8.01 -15.48
N GLU A 159 1.67 -7.70 -14.93
CA GLU A 159 1.09 -6.35 -14.98
C GLU A 159 2.04 -5.30 -14.44
N GLN A 160 2.65 -5.53 -13.27
CA GLN A 160 3.56 -4.55 -12.67
C GLN A 160 4.88 -4.44 -13.44
N VAL A 161 5.44 -5.54 -13.91
CA VAL A 161 6.68 -5.52 -14.72
C VAL A 161 6.47 -4.75 -16.02
N VAL A 162 5.40 -5.06 -16.77
CA VAL A 162 5.07 -4.37 -18.02
C VAL A 162 4.83 -2.88 -17.76
N ARG A 163 4.06 -2.55 -16.74
CA ARG A 163 3.78 -1.16 -16.38
C ARG A 163 5.05 -0.38 -16.07
N VAL A 164 5.92 -0.91 -15.22
CA VAL A 164 7.18 -0.27 -14.85
C VAL A 164 8.09 -0.12 -16.08
N ALA A 165 8.18 -1.15 -16.91
CA ALA A 165 8.97 -1.10 -18.14
C ALA A 165 8.47 0.00 -19.09
N VAL A 166 7.16 0.11 -19.31
CA VAL A 166 6.56 1.17 -20.16
C VAL A 166 6.81 2.55 -19.57
N ILE A 167 6.61 2.75 -18.26
CA ILE A 167 6.85 4.06 -17.60
C ILE A 167 8.30 4.49 -17.77
N LEU A 168 9.26 3.60 -17.47
CA LEU A 168 10.69 3.94 -17.56
C LEU A 168 11.14 4.11 -19.02
N PHE A 169 10.58 3.34 -19.95
CA PHE A 169 10.82 3.50 -21.37
C PHE A 169 10.33 4.88 -21.86
N VAL A 170 9.10 5.27 -21.53
CA VAL A 170 8.57 6.59 -21.84
C VAL A 170 9.43 7.69 -21.21
N ALA A 171 9.80 7.57 -19.94
CA ALA A 171 10.68 8.53 -19.28
C ALA A 171 12.03 8.67 -19.99
N SER A 172 12.60 7.57 -20.48
CA SER A 172 13.88 7.60 -21.21
C SER A 172 13.79 8.31 -22.58
N LEU A 173 12.63 8.21 -23.26
CA LEU A 173 12.40 8.89 -24.53
C LEU A 173 12.21 10.41 -24.37
N PHE A 174 11.53 10.85 -23.32
CA PHE A 174 11.19 12.23 -23.08
C PHE A 174 12.18 12.97 -22.16
N GLY A 175 12.95 12.25 -21.34
CA GLY A 175 13.86 12.82 -20.34
C GLY A 175 15.02 13.65 -20.92
N SER A 176 15.37 13.48 -22.20
CA SER A 176 16.42 14.24 -22.89
C SER A 176 15.91 15.49 -23.65
N THR A 177 14.60 15.58 -23.88
CA THR A 177 13.93 16.66 -24.62
C THR A 177 12.73 17.17 -23.84
N ILE A 178 12.98 17.95 -22.78
CA ILE A 178 11.98 18.40 -21.80
C ILE A 178 11.10 19.53 -22.38
N SER A 179 10.41 19.31 -23.48
CA SER A 179 9.48 20.31 -24.02
C SER A 179 8.00 20.01 -23.72
N ASP A 180 7.65 18.76 -23.34
CA ASP A 180 6.25 18.41 -23.12
C ASP A 180 6.05 17.35 -22.03
N TYR A 181 5.97 17.81 -20.76
CA TYR A 181 5.70 16.97 -19.61
C TYR A 181 4.32 16.29 -19.66
N TYR A 182 3.34 16.89 -20.31
CA TYR A 182 1.97 16.37 -20.35
C TYR A 182 1.83 15.24 -21.36
N THR A 183 2.49 15.34 -22.52
CA THR A 183 2.60 14.21 -23.45
C THR A 183 3.34 13.04 -22.81
N MET A 184 4.45 13.28 -22.13
CA MET A 184 5.16 12.26 -21.35
C MET A 184 4.22 11.63 -20.29
N GLY A 185 3.52 12.44 -19.50
CA GLY A 185 2.56 12.00 -18.49
C GLY A 185 1.44 11.15 -19.08
N THR A 186 0.91 11.53 -20.26
CA THR A 186 -0.12 10.80 -20.99
C THR A 186 0.35 9.41 -21.39
N TRP A 187 1.53 9.28 -21.99
CA TRP A 187 2.10 7.98 -22.34
C TRP A 187 2.49 7.16 -21.11
N ALA A 188 3.04 7.79 -20.07
CA ALA A 188 3.35 7.11 -18.81
C ALA A 188 2.09 6.57 -18.13
N MET A 189 0.96 7.30 -18.14
CA MET A 189 -0.32 6.80 -17.60
C MET A 189 -0.97 5.74 -18.49
N SER A 190 -0.77 5.77 -19.81
CA SER A 190 -1.22 4.71 -20.73
C SER A 190 -0.59 3.35 -20.41
N SER A 191 0.53 3.31 -19.67
CA SER A 191 1.13 2.09 -19.15
C SER A 191 0.15 1.22 -18.36
N ALA A 192 -0.83 1.83 -17.68
CA ALA A 192 -1.87 1.13 -16.94
C ALA A 192 -2.74 0.26 -17.87
N THR A 193 -3.18 0.83 -18.98
CA THR A 193 -3.98 0.12 -20.00
C THR A 193 -3.16 -0.95 -20.71
N ILE A 194 -1.92 -0.64 -21.10
CA ILE A 194 -1.02 -1.60 -21.75
C ILE A 194 -0.75 -2.79 -20.81
N ALA A 195 -0.42 -2.54 -19.56
CA ALA A 195 -0.17 -3.57 -18.57
C ALA A 195 -1.41 -4.45 -18.30
N ALA A 196 -2.60 -3.83 -18.26
CA ALA A 196 -3.87 -4.56 -18.11
C ALA A 196 -4.12 -5.52 -19.28
N VAL A 197 -3.79 -5.13 -20.51
CA VAL A 197 -3.88 -6.03 -21.69
C VAL A 197 -2.99 -7.27 -21.50
N PHE A 198 -1.72 -7.07 -21.11
CA PHE A 198 -0.82 -8.20 -20.86
C PHE A 198 -1.30 -9.09 -19.71
N ALA A 199 -1.84 -8.49 -18.65
CA ALA A 199 -2.43 -9.24 -17.55
C ALA A 199 -3.63 -10.07 -17.99
N ILE A 200 -4.51 -9.53 -18.87
CA ILE A 200 -5.63 -10.25 -19.46
C ILE A 200 -5.13 -11.41 -20.33
N LEU A 201 -4.10 -11.20 -21.15
CA LEU A 201 -3.53 -12.28 -21.97
C LEU A 201 -3.04 -13.46 -21.11
N VAL A 202 -2.38 -13.16 -19.98
CA VAL A 202 -1.98 -14.19 -19.01
C VAL A 202 -3.21 -14.92 -18.46
N MET A 203 -4.25 -14.20 -18.06
CA MET A 203 -5.47 -14.81 -17.52
C MET A 203 -6.21 -15.66 -18.58
N LEU A 204 -6.27 -15.20 -19.82
CA LEU A 204 -6.87 -15.94 -20.94
C LEU A 204 -6.08 -17.23 -21.25
N TYR A 205 -4.75 -17.17 -21.18
CA TYR A 205 -3.91 -18.35 -21.34
C TYR A 205 -4.25 -19.45 -20.31
N TYR A 206 -4.36 -19.08 -19.04
CA TYR A 206 -4.74 -20.02 -17.98
C TYR A 206 -6.19 -20.48 -18.09
N ALA A 207 -7.12 -19.61 -18.49
CA ALA A 207 -8.50 -20.00 -18.76
C ALA A 207 -8.60 -21.00 -19.93
N TYR A 208 -7.80 -20.81 -20.98
CA TYR A 208 -7.73 -21.75 -22.09
C TYR A 208 -7.15 -23.11 -21.68
N GLN A 209 -6.08 -23.12 -20.86
CA GLN A 209 -5.55 -24.38 -20.32
C GLN A 209 -6.61 -25.15 -19.52
N GLU A 210 -7.43 -24.45 -18.74
CA GLU A 210 -8.50 -25.07 -17.95
C GLU A 210 -9.57 -25.75 -18.83
N THR A 211 -9.82 -25.23 -20.03
CA THR A 211 -10.75 -25.89 -20.96
C THR A 211 -10.20 -27.20 -21.54
N LYS A 212 -8.86 -27.34 -21.60
CA LYS A 212 -8.20 -28.57 -22.11
C LYS A 212 -8.03 -29.65 -21.05
N GLU A 213 -7.79 -29.25 -19.81
CA GLU A 213 -7.68 -30.12 -18.65
C GLU A 213 -8.77 -29.71 -17.64
N PRO A 214 -10.02 -30.15 -17.85
CA PRO A 214 -11.08 -29.91 -16.89
C PRO A 214 -10.66 -30.42 -15.53
N LEU A 215 -11.17 -29.82 -14.47
CA LEU A 215 -10.94 -30.12 -13.06
C LEU A 215 -11.00 -31.62 -12.71
N ASP A 216 -10.06 -32.45 -13.25
CA ASP A 216 -9.91 -33.87 -12.94
C ASP A 216 -9.42 -33.99 -11.49
N GLY A 217 -10.38 -34.18 -10.60
CA GLY A 217 -10.13 -34.42 -9.16
C GLY A 217 -11.20 -33.89 -8.24
N LEU A 218 -11.98 -32.93 -8.63
CA LEU A 218 -13.20 -32.51 -7.93
C LEU A 218 -14.40 -33.16 -8.62
N THR A 219 -14.69 -34.43 -8.35
CA THR A 219 -16.02 -34.98 -8.53
C THR A 219 -16.97 -34.31 -7.55
N ILE A 220 -17.28 -33.05 -7.84
CA ILE A 220 -18.29 -32.29 -7.13
C ILE A 220 -19.61 -32.74 -7.70
N SER A 221 -20.45 -33.36 -6.91
CA SER A 221 -21.84 -33.59 -7.30
C SER A 221 -22.47 -32.22 -7.47
N PRO A 222 -22.88 -31.81 -8.68
CA PRO A 222 -23.40 -30.47 -8.88
C PRO A 222 -24.68 -30.28 -8.04
N VAL A 223 -24.65 -29.26 -7.21
CA VAL A 223 -25.81 -28.88 -6.36
C VAL A 223 -26.60 -27.82 -7.12
N GLU A 224 -27.89 -28.00 -7.22
CA GLU A 224 -28.78 -27.01 -7.77
C GLU A 224 -28.95 -25.89 -6.72
N MET A 225 -28.17 -24.81 -6.88
CA MET A 225 -28.26 -23.62 -6.03
C MET A 225 -28.89 -22.49 -6.85
N GLU A 226 -29.93 -21.86 -6.33
CA GLU A 226 -30.52 -20.69 -6.98
C GLU A 226 -29.52 -19.54 -7.04
N VAL A 227 -29.28 -19.00 -8.25
CA VAL A 227 -28.45 -17.83 -8.44
C VAL A 227 -29.20 -16.60 -7.95
N PRO A 228 -28.57 -15.72 -7.16
CA PRO A 228 -29.18 -14.47 -6.72
C PRO A 228 -29.72 -13.65 -7.90
N THR A 229 -30.79 -12.92 -7.69
CA THR A 229 -31.29 -11.98 -8.68
C THR A 229 -30.24 -10.92 -9.03
N PHE A 230 -30.23 -10.45 -10.28
CA PHE A 230 -29.28 -9.45 -10.75
C PHE A 230 -29.22 -8.20 -9.83
N GLY A 231 -30.38 -7.68 -9.40
CA GLY A 231 -30.43 -6.53 -8.51
C GLY A 231 -29.81 -6.79 -7.13
N HIS A 232 -30.03 -7.98 -6.55
CA HIS A 232 -29.42 -8.36 -5.29
C HIS A 232 -27.90 -8.50 -5.44
N LEU A 233 -27.43 -9.12 -6.53
CA LEU A 233 -26.00 -9.29 -6.83
C LEU A 233 -25.32 -7.93 -7.09
N PHE A 234 -25.99 -7.02 -7.81
CA PHE A 234 -25.52 -5.65 -8.02
C PHE A 234 -25.36 -4.89 -6.70
N LYS A 235 -26.36 -4.99 -5.81
CA LYS A 235 -26.29 -4.37 -4.48
C LYS A 235 -25.13 -4.93 -3.65
N ARG A 236 -24.94 -6.26 -3.62
CA ARG A 236 -23.79 -6.89 -2.94
C ARG A 236 -22.47 -6.42 -3.55
N PHE A 237 -22.35 -6.41 -4.87
CA PHE A 237 -21.14 -5.97 -5.57
C PHE A 237 -20.78 -4.51 -5.25
N ALA A 238 -21.77 -3.62 -5.30
CA ALA A 238 -21.57 -2.19 -5.02
C ALA A 238 -21.22 -1.93 -3.55
N PHE A 239 -21.94 -2.54 -2.60
CA PHE A 239 -21.73 -2.26 -1.17
C PHE A 239 -20.58 -3.09 -0.58
N GLU A 240 -20.57 -4.41 -0.73
CA GLU A 240 -19.52 -5.25 -0.15
C GLU A 240 -18.21 -5.05 -0.93
N GLY A 241 -18.25 -5.21 -2.25
CA GLY A 241 -17.09 -5.04 -3.11
C GLY A 241 -16.55 -3.61 -3.08
N GLY A 242 -17.43 -2.61 -3.18
CA GLY A 242 -17.06 -1.19 -3.07
C GLY A 242 -16.42 -0.83 -1.73
N THR A 243 -16.93 -1.35 -0.62
CA THR A 243 -16.33 -1.14 0.71
C THR A 243 -14.93 -1.73 0.78
N ILE A 244 -14.72 -2.96 0.28
CA ILE A 244 -13.38 -3.57 0.24
C ILE A 244 -12.43 -2.71 -0.62
N CYS A 245 -12.90 -2.19 -1.75
CA CYS A 245 -12.12 -1.31 -2.61
C CYS A 245 -11.71 -0.01 -1.90
N LEU A 246 -12.65 0.68 -1.27
CA LEU A 246 -12.39 1.93 -0.54
C LEU A 246 -11.37 1.72 0.59
N LEU A 247 -11.53 0.66 1.38
CA LEU A 247 -10.63 0.34 2.48
C LEU A 247 -9.23 -0.07 2.00
N SER A 248 -9.13 -0.72 0.84
CA SER A 248 -7.84 -1.05 0.23
C SER A 248 -7.14 0.18 -0.38
N SER A 249 -7.89 1.26 -0.65
CA SER A 249 -7.40 2.50 -1.28
C SER A 249 -7.09 3.63 -0.29
N ILE A 250 -7.06 3.37 1.02
CA ILE A 250 -6.96 4.40 2.08
C ILE A 250 -5.91 5.47 1.75
N LEU A 251 -4.66 5.07 1.52
CA LEU A 251 -3.59 6.03 1.24
C LEU A 251 -3.77 6.77 -0.08
N VAL A 252 -4.33 6.09 -1.07
CA VAL A 252 -4.61 6.68 -2.39
C VAL A 252 -5.71 7.74 -2.31
N LEU A 253 -6.71 7.53 -1.44
CA LEU A 253 -7.76 8.53 -1.19
C LEU A 253 -7.20 9.78 -0.51
N PHE A 254 -6.24 9.64 0.42
CA PHE A 254 -5.52 10.78 1.00
C PHE A 254 -4.73 11.55 -0.07
N GLN A 255 -4.06 10.84 -0.97
CA GLN A 255 -3.35 11.45 -2.10
C GLN A 255 -4.29 12.16 -3.08
N LEU A 256 -5.51 11.62 -3.28
CA LEU A 256 -6.51 12.24 -4.13
C LEU A 256 -6.92 13.63 -3.59
N VAL A 257 -7.06 13.79 -2.27
CA VAL A 257 -7.30 15.10 -1.66
C VAL A 257 -6.17 16.08 -1.98
N ASP A 258 -4.91 15.62 -1.92
CA ASP A 258 -3.75 16.45 -2.29
C ASP A 258 -3.74 16.86 -3.76
N SER A 259 -4.19 15.96 -4.66
CA SER A 259 -4.27 16.26 -6.10
C SER A 259 -5.30 17.35 -6.42
N PHE A 260 -6.36 17.47 -5.62
CA PHE A 260 -7.38 18.52 -5.82
C PHE A 260 -7.10 19.82 -5.06
N SER A 261 -6.12 19.86 -4.17
CA SER A 261 -5.98 21.02 -3.26
C SER A 261 -4.59 21.65 -3.27
N VAL A 262 -3.51 20.87 -3.23
CA VAL A 262 -2.17 21.44 -2.97
C VAL A 262 -1.74 22.42 -4.07
N TYR A 263 -1.80 22.00 -5.32
CA TYR A 263 -1.42 22.86 -6.44
C TYR A 263 -2.33 24.10 -6.56
N ASN A 264 -3.65 23.90 -6.45
CA ASN A 264 -4.63 24.99 -6.48
C ASN A 264 -4.32 26.06 -5.43
N VAL A 265 -4.15 25.65 -4.16
CA VAL A 265 -3.90 26.62 -3.09
C VAL A 265 -2.60 27.39 -3.29
N LEU A 266 -1.54 26.73 -3.77
CA LEU A 266 -0.26 27.41 -4.04
C LEU A 266 -0.40 28.46 -5.16
N THR A 267 -1.12 28.15 -6.23
CA THR A 267 -1.35 29.09 -7.34
C THR A 267 -2.34 30.19 -6.96
N ASP A 268 -3.38 29.91 -6.18
CA ASP A 268 -4.33 30.91 -5.66
C ASP A 268 -3.64 31.93 -4.75
N GLN A 269 -2.54 31.57 -4.10
CA GLN A 269 -1.70 32.49 -3.31
C GLN A 269 -0.74 33.33 -4.18
N GLY A 270 -0.84 33.25 -5.50
CA GLY A 270 -0.02 34.02 -6.42
C GLY A 270 1.34 33.39 -6.73
N MET A 271 1.57 32.12 -6.37
CA MET A 271 2.79 31.42 -6.75
C MET A 271 2.79 31.14 -8.26
N LEU A 272 3.93 31.32 -8.92
CA LEU A 272 4.09 30.99 -10.33
C LEU A 272 3.81 29.50 -10.56
N PRO A 273 3.04 29.11 -11.57
CA PRO A 273 2.68 27.72 -11.87
C PRO A 273 3.88 26.76 -11.92
N GLU A 274 4.97 27.17 -12.54
CA GLU A 274 6.21 26.38 -12.63
C GLU A 274 6.79 26.04 -11.23
N VAL A 275 6.81 27.05 -10.34
CA VAL A 275 7.32 26.88 -8.97
C VAL A 275 6.37 25.99 -8.15
N ALA A 276 5.07 26.17 -8.31
CA ALA A 276 4.07 25.35 -7.63
C ALA A 276 4.16 23.87 -8.06
N LYS A 277 4.38 23.59 -9.36
CA LYS A 277 4.61 22.24 -9.90
C LYS A 277 5.89 21.62 -9.32
N ASP A 278 7.00 22.37 -9.26
CA ASP A 278 8.26 21.88 -8.70
C ASP A 278 8.10 21.53 -7.21
N LEU A 279 7.52 22.42 -6.41
CA LEU A 279 7.27 22.21 -4.98
C LEU A 279 6.32 21.02 -4.73
N LYS A 280 5.27 20.88 -5.55
CA LYS A 280 4.37 19.72 -5.45
C LYS A 280 5.08 18.43 -5.83
N GLY A 281 5.94 18.44 -6.86
CA GLY A 281 6.77 17.30 -7.23
C GLY A 281 7.74 16.88 -6.11
N ILE A 282 8.34 17.85 -5.40
CA ILE A 282 9.17 17.61 -4.21
C ILE A 282 8.34 17.00 -3.08
N TYR A 283 7.14 17.54 -2.81
CA TYR A 283 6.22 16.97 -1.83
C TYR A 283 5.88 15.50 -2.13
N ASP A 284 5.62 15.18 -3.39
CA ASP A 284 5.24 13.85 -3.84
C ASP A 284 6.36 12.80 -3.69
N ARG A 285 7.64 13.20 -3.51
CA ARG A 285 8.74 12.31 -3.11
C ARG A 285 8.47 11.57 -1.80
N GLY A 286 7.62 12.13 -0.93
CA GLY A 286 7.21 11.48 0.31
C GLY A 286 6.49 10.15 0.09
N GLN A 287 5.76 9.98 -1.02
CA GLN A 287 4.98 8.77 -1.28
C GLN A 287 5.84 7.50 -1.43
N PRO A 288 6.88 7.45 -2.29
CA PRO A 288 7.76 6.29 -2.36
C PRO A 288 8.48 6.03 -1.03
N LEU A 289 8.86 7.07 -0.27
CA LEU A 289 9.49 6.91 1.05
C LEU A 289 8.53 6.21 2.03
N VAL A 290 7.28 6.67 2.11
CA VAL A 290 6.26 6.04 2.97
C VAL A 290 5.99 4.60 2.55
N GLN A 291 5.86 4.33 1.25
CA GLN A 291 5.62 2.97 0.75
C GLN A 291 6.77 2.02 1.10
N LEU A 292 8.03 2.47 0.96
CA LEU A 292 9.21 1.68 1.36
C LEU A 292 9.23 1.43 2.88
N GLY A 293 8.96 2.45 3.68
CA GLY A 293 8.93 2.32 5.14
C GLY A 293 7.82 1.37 5.64
N MET A 294 6.69 1.32 4.97
CA MET A 294 5.56 0.44 5.33
C MET A 294 5.75 -1.04 4.98
N VAL A 295 6.72 -1.39 4.15
CA VAL A 295 6.93 -2.76 3.64
C VAL A 295 6.93 -3.79 4.76
N VAL A 296 7.64 -3.51 5.86
CA VAL A 296 7.75 -4.42 6.99
C VAL A 296 6.44 -4.56 7.76
N GLY A 297 5.76 -3.42 8.04
CA GLY A 297 4.48 -3.42 8.76
C GLY A 297 3.38 -4.17 8.01
N VAL A 298 3.28 -3.96 6.69
CA VAL A 298 2.34 -4.67 5.81
C VAL A 298 2.66 -6.16 5.74
N GLY A 299 3.95 -6.52 5.76
CA GLY A 299 4.40 -7.92 5.78
C GLY A 299 3.91 -8.68 7.02
N PHE A 300 3.99 -8.07 8.20
CA PHE A 300 3.44 -8.64 9.43
C PHE A 300 1.91 -8.79 9.34
N SER A 301 1.20 -7.76 8.93
CA SER A 301 -0.26 -7.82 8.79
C SER A 301 -0.69 -8.99 7.90
N SER A 302 -0.06 -9.15 6.74
CA SER A 302 -0.35 -10.23 5.80
C SER A 302 -0.09 -11.62 6.41
N SER A 303 0.95 -11.77 7.24
CA SER A 303 1.32 -13.04 7.87
C SER A 303 0.35 -13.44 9.00
N TYR A 304 -0.20 -12.46 9.74
CA TYR A 304 -1.12 -12.70 10.83
C TYR A 304 -2.58 -12.92 10.37
N MET A 305 -2.98 -12.42 9.20
CA MET A 305 -4.34 -12.51 8.70
C MET A 305 -4.95 -13.93 8.69
N PRO A 306 -4.26 -14.98 8.19
CA PRO A 306 -4.82 -16.33 8.21
C PRO A 306 -5.00 -16.87 9.64
N MET A 307 -4.09 -16.50 10.57
CA MET A 307 -4.15 -16.91 11.96
C MET A 307 -5.33 -16.24 12.69
N LEU A 308 -5.51 -14.93 12.48
CA LEU A 308 -6.63 -14.17 13.04
C LEU A 308 -7.97 -14.71 12.55
N SER A 309 -8.13 -14.88 11.23
CA SER A 309 -9.35 -15.42 10.64
C SER A 309 -9.68 -16.82 11.14
N ARG A 310 -8.66 -17.67 11.34
CA ARG A 310 -8.84 -19.01 11.90
C ARG A 310 -9.26 -18.98 13.37
N ALA A 311 -8.62 -18.15 14.20
CA ALA A 311 -8.96 -18.02 15.61
C ALA A 311 -10.39 -17.49 15.78
N PHE A 312 -10.77 -16.48 14.99
CA PHE A 312 -12.13 -15.92 14.98
C PHE A 312 -13.18 -16.96 14.57
N LYS A 313 -12.98 -17.66 13.44
CA LYS A 313 -13.92 -18.70 12.97
C LYS A 313 -14.11 -19.85 13.94
N LYS A 314 -13.12 -20.15 14.78
CA LYS A 314 -13.19 -21.19 15.82
C LYS A 314 -13.77 -20.72 17.14
N GLY A 315 -14.10 -19.43 17.29
CA GLY A 315 -14.58 -18.86 18.54
C GLY A 315 -13.52 -18.81 19.65
N HIS A 316 -12.23 -18.84 19.30
CA HIS A 316 -11.12 -18.80 20.26
C HIS A 316 -10.77 -17.34 20.60
N ASP A 317 -11.64 -16.65 21.36
CA ASP A 317 -11.53 -15.20 21.64
C ASP A 317 -10.21 -14.81 22.32
N LEU A 318 -9.71 -15.62 23.26
CA LEU A 318 -8.43 -15.33 23.92
C LEU A 318 -7.24 -15.44 22.96
N GLU A 319 -7.24 -16.43 22.06
CA GLU A 319 -6.22 -16.59 21.04
C GLU A 319 -6.27 -15.42 20.05
N PHE A 320 -7.47 -15.04 19.62
CA PHE A 320 -7.70 -13.90 18.75
C PHE A 320 -7.16 -12.59 19.36
N LYS A 321 -7.50 -12.28 20.62
CA LYS A 321 -7.01 -11.10 21.32
C LYS A 321 -5.48 -11.10 21.44
N ARG A 322 -4.87 -12.23 21.79
CA ARG A 322 -3.40 -12.37 21.89
C ARG A 322 -2.70 -12.16 20.54
N LEU A 323 -3.22 -12.75 19.46
CA LEU A 323 -2.68 -12.57 18.11
C LEU A 323 -2.82 -11.13 17.65
N SER A 324 -3.97 -10.48 17.92
CA SER A 324 -4.21 -9.08 17.59
C SER A 324 -3.27 -8.14 18.35
N ALA A 325 -3.07 -8.37 19.65
CA ALA A 325 -2.14 -7.59 20.45
C ALA A 325 -0.68 -7.76 19.96
N SER A 326 -0.26 -9.01 19.68
CA SER A 326 1.07 -9.27 19.13
C SER A 326 1.28 -8.62 17.77
N LEU A 327 0.30 -8.68 16.87
CA LEU A 327 0.35 -7.97 15.57
C LEU A 327 0.53 -6.46 15.76
N LEU A 328 -0.26 -5.84 16.64
CA LEU A 328 -0.15 -4.40 16.92
C LEU A 328 1.22 -4.04 17.50
N ARG A 329 1.71 -4.80 18.49
CA ARG A 329 3.05 -4.59 19.09
C ARG A 329 4.14 -4.64 18.03
N MET A 330 4.15 -5.69 17.21
CA MET A 330 5.14 -5.85 16.14
C MET A 330 5.06 -4.71 15.12
N THR A 331 3.86 -4.37 14.68
CA THR A 331 3.66 -3.29 13.71
C THR A 331 4.06 -1.94 14.29
N MET A 332 3.63 -1.60 15.50
CA MET A 332 4.02 -0.35 16.18
C MET A 332 5.54 -0.25 16.32
N THR A 333 6.18 -1.36 16.73
CA THR A 333 7.64 -1.38 16.90
C THR A 333 8.36 -1.12 15.59
N PHE A 334 8.11 -1.92 14.57
CA PHE A 334 8.87 -1.82 13.32
C PHE A 334 8.52 -0.55 12.53
N SER A 335 7.26 -0.11 12.56
CA SER A 335 6.88 1.12 11.88
C SER A 335 7.43 2.38 12.57
N LEU A 336 7.45 2.42 13.91
CA LEU A 336 8.05 3.53 14.65
C LEU A 336 9.56 3.61 14.37
N VAL A 337 10.26 2.48 14.44
CA VAL A 337 11.69 2.40 14.17
C VAL A 337 12.02 2.76 12.72
N ALA A 338 11.21 2.30 11.76
CA ALA A 338 11.36 2.68 10.35
C ALA A 338 11.14 4.18 10.14
N THR A 339 10.11 4.76 10.77
CA THR A 339 9.83 6.20 10.71
C THR A 339 10.98 7.01 11.29
N MET A 340 11.36 6.70 12.52
CA MET A 340 12.41 7.43 13.25
C MET A 340 13.79 7.24 12.61
N GLY A 341 14.08 6.03 12.11
CA GLY A 341 15.31 5.75 11.37
C GLY A 341 15.38 6.52 10.05
N MET A 342 14.26 6.59 9.31
CA MET A 342 14.19 7.37 8.07
C MET A 342 14.35 8.87 8.32
N ILE A 343 13.75 9.41 9.38
CA ILE A 343 13.95 10.80 9.82
C ILE A 343 15.43 11.07 10.09
N ALA A 344 16.11 10.16 10.79
CA ALA A 344 17.51 10.34 11.18
C ALA A 344 18.50 10.38 10.00
N ILE A 345 18.18 9.73 8.89
CA ILE A 345 19.05 9.65 7.71
C ILE A 345 18.50 10.43 6.51
N LEU A 346 17.45 11.22 6.72
CA LEU A 346 16.67 11.83 5.63
C LEU A 346 17.51 12.67 4.65
N PRO A 347 18.50 13.51 5.05
CA PRO A 347 19.30 14.27 4.12
C PRO A 347 20.04 13.36 3.14
N TRP A 348 20.73 12.36 3.64
CA TRP A 348 21.47 11.39 2.83
C TRP A 348 20.56 10.57 1.94
N LEU A 349 19.41 10.13 2.48
CA LEU A 349 18.46 9.31 1.75
C LEU A 349 17.78 10.12 0.62
N ASN A 350 17.40 11.37 0.86
CA ASN A 350 16.81 12.25 -0.14
C ASN A 350 17.78 12.50 -1.30
N THR A 351 19.02 12.87 -1.00
CA THR A 351 20.08 13.06 -2.01
C THR A 351 20.41 11.76 -2.74
N ALA A 352 20.51 10.62 -2.05
CA ALA A 352 20.77 9.33 -2.67
C ALA A 352 19.67 8.94 -3.68
N LEU A 353 18.41 9.14 -3.32
CA LEU A 353 17.28 8.74 -4.15
C LEU A 353 16.95 9.75 -5.24
N PHE A 354 16.95 11.04 -4.92
CA PHE A 354 16.42 12.10 -5.81
C PHE A 354 17.46 13.08 -6.33
N GLY A 355 18.72 12.95 -5.90
CA GLY A 355 19.84 13.76 -6.39
C GLY A 355 20.01 15.12 -5.71
N ASP A 356 19.09 15.49 -4.80
CA ASP A 356 19.17 16.73 -4.02
C ASP A 356 18.56 16.56 -2.62
N ALA A 357 18.78 17.53 -1.74
CA ALA A 357 18.24 17.55 -0.39
C ALA A 357 17.01 18.46 -0.24
N LYS A 358 16.35 18.86 -1.35
CA LYS A 358 15.20 19.77 -1.30
C LYS A 358 14.01 19.17 -0.55
N GLY A 359 13.23 20.03 0.12
CA GLY A 359 12.00 19.64 0.80
C GLY A 359 12.21 18.80 2.08
N GLN A 360 13.39 18.85 2.72
CA GLN A 360 13.65 18.07 3.94
C GLN A 360 12.58 18.24 5.03
N SER A 361 12.18 19.47 5.34
CA SER A 361 11.15 19.75 6.36
C SER A 361 9.79 19.14 5.99
N VAL A 362 9.43 19.21 4.72
CA VAL A 362 8.19 18.62 4.18
C VAL A 362 8.22 17.10 4.28
N LEU A 363 9.32 16.49 3.84
CA LEU A 363 9.50 15.04 3.85
C LEU A 363 9.62 14.49 5.27
N LEU A 364 10.26 15.21 6.21
CA LEU A 364 10.37 14.84 7.62
C LEU A 364 9.00 14.61 8.25
N ILE A 365 8.06 15.53 8.01
CA ILE A 365 6.68 15.36 8.49
C ILE A 365 5.96 14.28 7.70
N TYR A 366 6.13 14.25 6.37
CA TYR A 366 5.45 13.27 5.53
C TYR A 366 5.78 11.81 5.90
N VAL A 367 7.05 11.50 6.24
CA VAL A 367 7.46 10.14 6.62
C VAL A 367 6.87 9.67 7.95
N THR A 368 6.35 10.56 8.81
CA THR A 368 5.59 10.16 10.00
C THR A 368 4.34 9.34 9.63
N SER A 369 3.83 9.51 8.41
CA SER A 369 2.75 8.70 7.85
C SER A 369 3.06 7.21 7.81
N ILE A 370 4.34 6.79 7.81
CA ILE A 370 4.75 5.38 7.87
C ILE A 370 4.17 4.71 9.12
N PHE A 371 4.33 5.37 10.26
CA PHE A 371 3.82 4.85 11.54
C PHE A 371 2.30 4.75 11.53
N PHE A 372 1.62 5.86 11.26
CA PHE A 372 0.16 5.89 11.27
C PHE A 372 -0.46 4.91 10.29
N ALA A 373 0.01 4.93 9.04
CA ALA A 373 -0.52 4.07 7.99
C ALA A 373 -0.27 2.57 8.26
N SER A 374 0.90 2.20 8.80
CA SER A 374 1.19 0.80 9.15
C SER A 374 0.26 0.29 10.27
N VAL A 375 0.04 1.11 11.30
CA VAL A 375 -0.87 0.75 12.41
C VAL A 375 -2.32 0.65 11.90
N ILE A 376 -2.76 1.61 11.07
CA ILE A 376 -4.08 1.60 10.42
C ILE A 376 -4.27 0.31 9.62
N MET A 377 -3.28 -0.09 8.80
CA MET A 377 -3.36 -1.31 7.99
C MET A 377 -3.45 -2.57 8.85
N SER A 378 -2.79 -2.61 10.00
CA SER A 378 -2.88 -3.74 10.93
C SER A 378 -4.24 -3.79 11.65
N LEU A 379 -4.75 -2.64 12.10
CA LEU A 379 -6.10 -2.54 12.67
C LEU A 379 -7.18 -2.90 11.64
N HIS A 380 -7.01 -2.43 10.38
CA HIS A 380 -7.88 -2.83 9.28
C HIS A 380 -7.88 -4.36 9.10
N GLY A 381 -6.70 -5.00 9.12
CA GLY A 381 -6.59 -6.46 9.06
C GLY A 381 -7.35 -7.17 10.19
N ILE A 382 -7.26 -6.66 11.42
CA ILE A 382 -7.99 -7.20 12.57
C ILE A 382 -9.51 -7.10 12.34
N PHE A 383 -10.02 -5.92 11.98
CA PHE A 383 -11.46 -5.72 11.71
C PHE A 383 -11.94 -6.53 10.50
N GLN A 384 -11.15 -6.62 9.44
CA GLN A 384 -11.45 -7.44 8.27
C GLN A 384 -11.60 -8.92 8.63
N SER A 385 -10.73 -9.45 9.51
CA SER A 385 -10.82 -10.84 9.97
C SER A 385 -12.11 -11.15 10.76
N GLN A 386 -12.74 -10.11 11.33
CA GLN A 386 -14.03 -10.16 12.03
C GLN A 386 -15.21 -9.73 11.14
N HIS A 387 -15.01 -9.42 9.86
CA HIS A 387 -16.02 -8.84 8.95
C HIS A 387 -16.61 -7.50 9.43
N GLN A 388 -15.87 -6.74 10.27
CA GLN A 388 -16.32 -5.47 10.85
C GLN A 388 -15.92 -4.27 9.96
N TYR A 389 -16.21 -4.32 8.66
CA TYR A 389 -15.93 -3.27 7.69
C TYR A 389 -16.49 -1.88 8.04
N PRO A 390 -17.71 -1.74 8.62
CA PRO A 390 -18.27 -0.42 8.95
C PRO A 390 -17.39 0.39 9.91
N LYS A 391 -16.71 -0.24 10.86
CA LYS A 391 -15.82 0.45 11.80
C LYS A 391 -14.63 1.09 11.08
N THR A 392 -14.03 0.35 10.17
CA THR A 392 -12.91 0.89 9.36
C THR A 392 -13.39 1.98 8.41
N LEU A 393 -14.58 1.81 7.81
CA LEU A 393 -15.14 2.81 6.91
C LEU A 393 -15.42 4.14 7.64
N LEU A 394 -16.00 4.07 8.85
CA LEU A 394 -16.22 5.27 9.67
C LEU A 394 -14.91 5.98 10.01
N ALA A 395 -13.87 5.21 10.38
CA ALA A 395 -12.56 5.77 10.66
C ALA A 395 -11.91 6.40 9.41
N LEU A 396 -12.08 5.77 8.23
CA LEU A 396 -11.62 6.32 6.95
C LEU A 396 -12.30 7.65 6.65
N VAL A 397 -13.62 7.70 6.78
CA VAL A 397 -14.39 8.94 6.56
C VAL A 397 -13.94 10.04 7.52
N ALA A 398 -13.77 9.73 8.81
CA ALA A 398 -13.29 10.69 9.80
C ALA A 398 -11.90 11.24 9.42
N GLY A 399 -10.96 10.36 9.04
CA GLY A 399 -9.62 10.78 8.61
C GLY A 399 -9.63 11.63 7.34
N LEU A 400 -10.45 11.26 6.34
CA LEU A 400 -10.59 12.02 5.09
C LEU A 400 -11.25 13.39 5.30
N VAL A 401 -12.27 13.48 6.15
CA VAL A 401 -12.92 14.76 6.48
C VAL A 401 -11.93 15.70 7.15
N VAL A 402 -11.14 15.19 8.11
CA VAL A 402 -10.09 16.00 8.75
C VAL A 402 -9.03 16.40 7.74
N LYS A 403 -8.53 15.46 6.92
CA LYS A 403 -7.55 15.77 5.87
C LYS A 403 -8.08 16.84 4.90
N ALA A 404 -9.29 16.67 4.35
CA ALA A 404 -9.86 17.60 3.39
C ALA A 404 -10.13 18.99 4.02
N GLY A 405 -10.66 19.01 5.24
CA GLY A 405 -10.97 20.26 5.95
C GLY A 405 -9.72 21.05 6.37
N THR A 406 -8.65 20.36 6.76
CA THR A 406 -7.41 21.03 7.19
C THR A 406 -6.44 21.31 6.05
N ASN A 407 -6.52 20.58 4.94
CA ASN A 407 -5.53 20.66 3.87
C ASN A 407 -5.46 22.05 3.24
N TYR A 408 -6.62 22.62 2.89
CA TYR A 408 -6.67 23.98 2.33
C TYR A 408 -6.02 25.00 3.27
N LEU A 409 -6.45 25.01 4.54
CA LEU A 409 -5.96 25.95 5.54
C LEU A 409 -4.44 25.79 5.79
N PHE A 410 -3.98 24.56 5.98
CA PHE A 410 -2.57 24.32 6.28
C PHE A 410 -1.66 24.59 5.09
N VAL A 411 -2.11 24.26 3.85
CA VAL A 411 -1.35 24.62 2.64
C VAL A 411 -1.30 26.12 2.46
N ALA A 412 -2.38 26.84 2.74
CA ALA A 412 -2.41 28.29 2.69
C ALA A 412 -1.44 28.95 3.70
N MET A 413 -1.26 28.34 4.88
CA MET A 413 -0.38 28.88 5.93
C MET A 413 1.09 28.46 5.77
N PHE A 414 1.35 27.23 5.34
CA PHE A 414 2.67 26.59 5.42
C PHE A 414 3.11 25.97 4.08
N GLY A 415 2.41 26.21 2.96
CA GLY A 415 2.72 25.62 1.67
C GLY A 415 2.66 24.08 1.70
N THR A 416 3.58 23.41 1.02
CA THR A 416 3.65 21.94 0.96
C THR A 416 3.93 21.27 2.31
N LEU A 417 4.54 22.00 3.27
CA LEU A 417 4.68 21.54 4.65
C LEU A 417 3.29 21.34 5.29
N GLY A 418 2.37 22.27 5.03
CA GLY A 418 0.99 22.18 5.50
C GLY A 418 0.27 20.95 4.98
N ALA A 419 0.50 20.56 3.72
CA ALA A 419 -0.06 19.32 3.16
C ALA A 419 0.44 18.07 3.90
N SER A 420 1.74 18.04 4.28
CA SER A 420 2.30 16.95 5.09
C SER A 420 1.66 16.89 6.48
N LEU A 421 1.48 18.06 7.14
CA LEU A 421 0.81 18.16 8.43
C LEU A 421 -0.64 17.68 8.37
N ALA A 422 -1.40 18.11 7.36
CA ALA A 422 -2.79 17.67 7.17
C ALA A 422 -2.89 16.15 6.92
N THR A 423 -1.93 15.58 6.18
CA THR A 423 -1.86 14.12 5.97
C THR A 423 -1.60 13.38 7.29
N ALA A 424 -0.60 13.82 8.05
CA ALA A 424 -0.26 13.22 9.33
C ALA A 424 -1.43 13.32 10.32
N LEU A 425 -2.09 14.49 10.39
CA LEU A 425 -3.26 14.72 11.27
C LEU A 425 -4.44 13.84 10.86
N GLY A 426 -4.79 13.76 9.57
CA GLY A 426 -5.89 12.92 9.08
C GLY A 426 -5.65 11.44 9.37
N LEU A 427 -4.42 10.94 9.15
CA LEU A 427 -4.05 9.56 9.49
C LEU A 427 -4.03 9.33 11.01
N CYS A 428 -3.59 10.31 11.80
CA CYS A 428 -3.62 10.25 13.27
C CYS A 428 -5.06 10.11 13.78
N VAL A 429 -6.00 10.93 13.27
CA VAL A 429 -7.42 10.84 13.63
C VAL A 429 -8.01 9.50 13.21
N MET A 430 -7.75 9.03 11.99
CA MET A 430 -8.19 7.71 11.52
C MET A 430 -7.69 6.60 12.44
N MET A 431 -6.40 6.61 12.79
CA MET A 431 -5.80 5.65 13.72
C MET A 431 -6.47 5.72 15.10
N GLY A 432 -6.69 6.92 15.64
CA GLY A 432 -7.33 7.14 16.94
C GLY A 432 -8.75 6.57 16.99
N VAL A 433 -9.56 6.81 15.96
CA VAL A 433 -10.91 6.24 15.83
C VAL A 433 -10.86 4.71 15.76
N MET A 434 -9.93 4.13 14.98
CA MET A 434 -9.77 2.68 14.91
C MET A 434 -9.31 2.08 16.25
N MET A 435 -8.39 2.74 16.96
CA MET A 435 -7.95 2.31 18.30
C MET A 435 -9.09 2.38 19.31
N ALA A 436 -9.95 3.39 19.24
CA ALA A 436 -11.14 3.47 20.10
C ALA A 436 -12.09 2.29 19.90
N PHE A 437 -12.27 1.82 18.65
CA PHE A 437 -13.04 0.61 18.36
C PHE A 437 -12.31 -0.68 18.78
N ALA A 438 -10.99 -0.68 18.84
CA ALA A 438 -10.15 -1.81 19.27
C ALA A 438 -9.68 -1.66 20.73
N LYS A 439 -10.41 -0.92 21.56
CA LYS A 439 -10.01 -0.53 22.93
C LYS A 439 -9.51 -1.72 23.76
N ASP A 440 -10.22 -2.85 23.75
CA ASP A 440 -9.84 -4.03 24.54
C ASP A 440 -8.52 -4.66 24.10
N ILE A 441 -8.22 -4.61 22.79
CA ILE A 441 -6.97 -5.10 22.22
C ILE A 441 -5.84 -4.11 22.56
N PHE A 442 -6.12 -2.81 22.43
CA PHE A 442 -5.15 -1.77 22.74
C PHE A 442 -4.78 -1.73 24.23
N ILE A 443 -5.76 -1.89 25.12
CA ILE A 443 -5.53 -2.00 26.56
C ILE A 443 -4.63 -3.22 26.86
N SER A 444 -4.82 -4.34 26.18
CA SER A 444 -3.95 -5.51 26.37
C SER A 444 -2.51 -5.26 25.94
N VAL A 445 -2.28 -4.43 24.91
CA VAL A 445 -0.93 -4.00 24.51
C VAL A 445 -0.31 -3.08 25.58
N LEU A 446 -1.10 -2.21 26.20
CA LEU A 446 -0.63 -1.29 27.25
C LEU A 446 -0.31 -2.00 28.57
N HIS A 447 -1.09 -3.03 28.95
CA HIS A 447 -0.94 -3.75 30.22
C HIS A 447 0.26 -4.73 30.26
N GLU A 448 0.88 -5.03 29.14
CA GLU A 448 2.11 -5.84 29.09
C GLU A 448 3.36 -5.03 29.48
N GLY A 449 3.38 -4.48 30.69
CA GLY A 449 4.53 -3.78 31.24
C GLY A 449 4.81 -2.42 30.60
N TYR A 450 6.06 -1.97 30.67
CA TYR A 450 6.51 -0.66 30.14
C TYR A 450 6.75 -0.66 28.62
N PHE A 451 5.99 -1.47 27.82
CA PHE A 451 6.25 -1.67 26.40
C PHE A 451 6.37 -0.35 25.61
N ILE A 452 5.39 0.56 25.75
CA ILE A 452 5.40 1.83 24.99
C ILE A 452 6.57 2.72 25.42
N GLN A 453 6.86 2.79 26.70
CA GLN A 453 7.96 3.60 27.25
C GLN A 453 9.31 3.05 26.78
N LEU A 454 9.50 1.71 26.83
CA LEU A 454 10.70 1.06 26.34
C LEU A 454 10.85 1.25 24.82
N LEU A 455 9.77 1.06 24.07
CA LEU A 455 9.79 1.27 22.62
C LEU A 455 10.13 2.71 22.28
N ALA A 456 9.50 3.68 22.92
CA ALA A 456 9.79 5.10 22.72
C ALA A 456 11.24 5.44 23.11
N GLY A 457 11.74 4.92 24.24
CA GLY A 457 13.12 5.12 24.68
C GLY A 457 14.14 4.55 23.71
N ILE A 458 13.94 3.32 23.23
CA ILE A 458 14.83 2.66 22.24
C ILE A 458 14.79 3.43 20.92
N ALA A 459 13.60 3.76 20.41
CA ALA A 459 13.45 4.47 19.15
C ALA A 459 14.07 5.87 19.22
N MET A 460 13.80 6.65 20.29
CA MET A 460 14.41 7.97 20.48
C MET A 460 15.93 7.90 20.65
N GLY A 461 16.44 6.97 21.48
CA GLY A 461 17.89 6.81 21.67
C GLY A 461 18.59 6.46 20.35
N MET A 462 18.05 5.52 19.60
CA MET A 462 18.55 5.19 18.25
C MET A 462 18.53 6.43 17.34
N THR A 463 17.42 7.16 17.29
CA THR A 463 17.25 8.31 16.41
C THR A 463 18.24 9.42 16.77
N VAL A 464 18.39 9.76 18.06
CA VAL A 464 19.32 10.79 18.50
C VAL A 464 20.76 10.44 18.10
N ILE A 465 21.20 9.21 18.39
CA ILE A 465 22.57 8.77 18.05
C ILE A 465 22.79 8.82 16.54
N VAL A 466 21.88 8.21 15.75
CA VAL A 466 21.99 8.19 14.30
C VAL A 466 21.91 9.59 13.71
N SER A 467 21.02 10.46 14.21
CA SER A 467 20.90 11.85 13.74
C SER A 467 22.18 12.65 14.00
N ILE A 468 22.76 12.56 15.20
CA ILE A 468 24.01 13.26 15.52
C ILE A 468 25.11 12.83 14.55
N LEU A 469 25.26 11.54 14.30
CA LEU A 469 26.25 11.01 13.38
C LEU A 469 25.95 11.41 11.91
N SER A 470 24.71 11.27 11.50
CA SER A 470 24.24 11.52 10.13
C SER A 470 24.31 12.99 9.76
N TYR A 471 23.73 13.88 10.59
CA TYR A 471 23.75 15.32 10.33
C TYR A 471 25.14 15.93 10.60
N GLY A 472 25.90 15.38 11.55
CA GLY A 472 27.28 15.77 11.76
C GLY A 472 28.13 15.53 10.51
N THR A 473 28.08 14.33 9.96
CA THR A 473 28.83 14.06 8.70
C THR A 473 28.27 14.83 7.50
N TRP A 474 26.95 15.08 7.43
CA TRP A 474 26.35 15.91 6.39
C TRP A 474 26.98 17.29 6.34
N HIS A 475 27.12 17.98 7.48
CA HIS A 475 27.66 19.32 7.54
C HIS A 475 29.19 19.39 7.46
N PHE A 476 29.92 18.40 7.99
CA PHE A 476 31.39 18.46 8.07
C PHE A 476 32.11 17.82 6.89
N ALA A 477 31.47 16.91 6.17
CA ALA A 477 32.16 16.15 5.11
C ALA A 477 32.25 16.87 3.75
N GLY A 478 31.47 17.96 3.53
CA GLY A 478 31.42 18.67 2.25
C GLY A 478 31.04 17.78 1.04
N LEU A 479 30.37 16.66 1.32
CA LEU A 479 30.02 15.62 0.34
C LEU A 479 28.56 15.73 -0.12
N GLU A 480 27.91 16.86 0.14
CA GLU A 480 26.50 17.11 -0.10
C GLU A 480 26.10 16.87 -1.55
N ASP A 481 27.00 17.14 -2.50
CA ASP A 481 26.75 16.99 -3.94
C ASP A 481 27.04 15.59 -4.48
N SER A 482 27.66 14.71 -3.67
CA SER A 482 28.01 13.36 -4.13
C SER A 482 26.89 12.35 -3.88
N ARG A 483 26.09 12.06 -4.91
CA ARG A 483 25.03 11.06 -4.86
C ARG A 483 25.50 9.67 -4.44
N THR A 484 26.69 9.25 -4.89
CA THR A 484 27.28 7.95 -4.52
C THR A 484 27.59 7.90 -3.03
N MET A 485 28.20 8.96 -2.48
CA MET A 485 28.48 9.04 -1.05
C MET A 485 27.18 9.12 -0.24
N ALA A 486 26.18 9.85 -0.71
CA ALA A 486 24.87 9.89 -0.07
C ALA A 486 24.24 8.49 0.02
N PHE A 487 24.34 7.68 -1.02
CA PHE A 487 23.87 6.29 -1.02
C PHE A 487 24.64 5.43 -0.01
N VAL A 488 25.98 5.51 0.02
CA VAL A 488 26.81 4.76 0.96
C VAL A 488 26.49 5.14 2.40
N PHE A 489 26.44 6.45 2.71
CA PHE A 489 26.13 6.92 4.06
C PHE A 489 24.70 6.60 4.49
N SER A 490 23.71 6.68 3.59
CA SER A 490 22.34 6.29 3.93
C SER A 490 22.25 4.81 4.33
N LEU A 491 22.92 3.91 3.61
CA LEU A 491 22.99 2.49 3.96
C LEU A 491 23.78 2.25 5.25
N PHE A 492 24.89 2.94 5.44
CA PHE A 492 25.70 2.82 6.64
C PHE A 492 24.92 3.23 7.89
N TYR A 493 24.27 4.40 7.88
CA TYR A 493 23.48 4.87 9.02
C TYR A 493 22.20 4.06 9.22
N ALA A 494 21.58 3.55 8.16
CA ALA A 494 20.47 2.60 8.29
C ALA A 494 20.94 1.32 8.99
N PHE A 495 22.12 0.79 8.64
CA PHE A 495 22.72 -0.37 9.31
C PHE A 495 23.03 -0.09 10.79
N VAL A 496 23.65 1.07 11.10
CA VAL A 496 23.92 1.50 12.49
C VAL A 496 22.60 1.58 13.27
N GLY A 497 21.55 2.16 12.70
CA GLY A 497 20.22 2.21 13.32
C GLY A 497 19.66 0.83 13.64
N VAL A 498 19.75 -0.11 12.71
CA VAL A 498 19.31 -1.51 12.92
C VAL A 498 20.10 -2.17 14.06
N VAL A 499 21.42 -1.99 14.11
CA VAL A 499 22.26 -2.55 15.18
C VAL A 499 21.89 -1.95 16.54
N LEU A 500 21.72 -0.64 16.65
CA LEU A 500 21.31 0.05 17.88
C LEU A 500 19.91 -0.41 18.34
N PHE A 501 18.97 -0.52 17.41
CA PHE A 501 17.63 -1.02 17.70
C PHE A 501 17.68 -2.46 18.22
N LEU A 502 18.38 -3.37 17.55
CA LEU A 502 18.51 -4.75 17.99
C LEU A 502 19.19 -4.84 19.36
N ALA A 503 20.27 -4.09 19.59
CA ALA A 503 20.93 -4.03 20.88
C ALA A 503 19.98 -3.54 21.99
N GLY A 504 19.21 -2.49 21.73
CA GLY A 504 18.20 -1.98 22.66
C GLY A 504 17.09 -2.97 22.95
N THR A 505 16.52 -3.61 21.92
CA THR A 505 15.43 -4.60 22.09
C THR A 505 15.88 -5.81 22.88
N MET A 506 17.14 -6.20 22.75
CA MET A 506 17.72 -7.33 23.48
C MET A 506 18.05 -6.95 24.93
N LYS A 507 18.66 -5.79 25.16
CA LYS A 507 19.05 -5.33 26.49
C LYS A 507 17.83 -5.12 27.42
N TRP A 508 16.71 -4.62 26.87
CA TRP A 508 15.52 -4.30 27.66
C TRP A 508 14.36 -5.28 27.45
N ASN A 509 14.61 -6.43 26.81
CA ASN A 509 13.60 -7.50 26.60
C ASN A 509 12.27 -6.98 26.04
N LEU A 510 12.32 -6.11 25.00
CA LEU A 510 11.13 -5.51 24.41
C LEU A 510 10.14 -6.53 23.85
N PHE A 511 10.65 -7.62 23.27
CA PHE A 511 9.85 -8.69 22.67
C PHE A 511 9.76 -9.91 23.59
N THR A 512 8.59 -10.52 23.63
CA THR A 512 8.37 -11.81 24.26
C THR A 512 9.07 -12.95 23.49
N LYS A 513 9.38 -14.08 24.14
CA LYS A 513 9.97 -15.25 23.47
C LYS A 513 9.14 -15.74 22.27
N ARG A 514 7.80 -15.57 22.32
CA ARG A 514 6.87 -15.93 21.23
C ARG A 514 6.99 -14.98 20.05
N GLU A 515 7.14 -13.68 20.29
CA GLU A 515 7.32 -12.66 19.26
C GLU A 515 8.65 -12.82 18.52
N TRP A 516 9.73 -13.16 19.25
CA TRP A 516 11.02 -13.48 18.63
C TRP A 516 10.94 -14.64 17.63
N VAL A 517 10.11 -15.65 17.90
CA VAL A 517 9.93 -16.79 16.98
C VAL A 517 9.30 -16.37 15.64
N LEU A 518 8.52 -15.30 15.62
CA LEU A 518 7.83 -14.78 14.44
C LEU A 518 8.72 -13.83 13.60
N ILE A 519 9.82 -13.35 14.19
CA ILE A 519 10.81 -12.54 13.47
C ILE A 519 11.71 -13.47 12.64
N PRO A 520 12.01 -13.14 11.37
CA PRO A 520 12.95 -13.91 10.55
C PRO A 520 14.30 -14.06 11.27
N LYS A 521 14.78 -15.30 11.44
CA LYS A 521 15.99 -15.65 12.21
C LYS A 521 15.93 -15.37 13.73
N GLY A 522 14.79 -14.97 14.29
CA GLY A 522 14.64 -14.67 15.72
C GLY A 522 14.94 -15.87 16.62
N LYS A 523 14.61 -17.10 16.21
CA LYS A 523 15.00 -18.34 16.92
C LYS A 523 16.53 -18.50 17.08
N THR A 524 17.28 -18.11 16.05
CA THR A 524 18.76 -18.18 16.06
C THR A 524 19.36 -17.13 16.98
N LEU A 525 18.74 -15.94 17.00
CA LEU A 525 19.11 -14.86 17.91
C LEU A 525 18.83 -15.26 19.37
N LEU A 526 17.64 -15.75 19.68
CA LEU A 526 17.30 -16.26 21.03
C LEU A 526 18.28 -17.31 21.53
N ARG A 527 18.65 -18.31 20.71
CA ARG A 527 19.60 -19.35 21.10
C ARG A 527 21.01 -18.82 21.41
N LYS A 528 21.46 -17.78 20.70
CA LYS A 528 22.78 -17.17 20.97
C LYS A 528 22.80 -16.40 22.29
N PHE A 529 21.66 -15.87 22.72
CA PHE A 529 21.57 -15.04 23.91
C PHE A 529 21.27 -15.86 25.18
N SER A 530 20.38 -16.87 25.12
CA SER A 530 20.21 -17.77 26.27
C SER A 530 21.51 -18.49 26.65
N ARG A 531 22.37 -18.82 25.69
CA ARG A 531 23.72 -19.33 25.94
C ARG A 531 24.67 -18.31 26.59
N LYS A 532 24.45 -17.01 26.37
CA LYS A 532 25.30 -15.98 26.96
C LYS A 532 24.89 -15.66 28.40
N GLU A 533 23.60 -15.67 28.70
CA GLU A 533 23.09 -15.58 30.10
C GLU A 533 23.53 -16.76 30.94
N GLU A 534 23.43 -18.02 30.43
CA GLU A 534 23.97 -19.20 31.11
C GLU A 534 25.48 -19.14 31.38
N ASN A 535 26.26 -18.56 30.46
CA ASN A 535 27.71 -18.41 30.64
C ASN A 535 28.11 -17.24 31.55
N ASP A 536 27.28 -16.21 31.69
CA ASP A 536 27.52 -15.08 32.60
C ASP A 536 27.05 -15.40 34.05
N GLU A 537 26.04 -16.27 34.22
CA GLU A 537 25.65 -16.80 35.54
C GLU A 537 26.60 -17.88 36.08
N THR A 538 27.45 -18.47 35.22
CA THR A 538 28.46 -19.47 35.59
C THR A 538 29.87 -18.87 35.78
N ARG A 539 30.03 -17.57 35.66
CA ARG A 539 31.23 -16.81 36.03
C ARG A 539 31.03 -15.96 37.26
#